data_de535e53ebb6529c4b1c9ac41bc391f5
#
_entry.id   de535e53ebb6529c4b1c9ac41bc391f5
#
_cell.length_a   1.000
_cell.length_b   1.000
_cell.length_c   1.000
_cell.angle_alpha   90.00
_cell.angle_beta   90.00
_cell.angle_gamma   90.00
#
_symmetry.space_group_name_H-M   'P 1'
#
loop_
_entity.id
_entity.type
_entity.pdbx_description
1 polymer ?
#
loop_
_entity_poly.entity_id
_entity_poly.type
_entity_poly.pdbx_seq_one_letter_code
_entity_poly.pdbx_strand_id
1 'polypeptide(L)'
;MSKVIKINHKLSENEGNQMVNVKAELLQKISSKTAKVGIVGLGYVGLPLAVEFARAGYTTIGFDVQKKKVDSVNAGQNYIGDIVGDTLKREVETGKLRATNDFSFIKEVDAVAICVPTPLDAHQQPDISYVKSSTESVSEYVHSGMLVILESTTYPGTTEELLKPILEKSGLACGKDFYLAFSPERVDPGNKQYKTKNTPKVVGGIGKD
;
A
#
# COMPACT_ATOMS: atom_id res chain seq x y z
N MET A 1 -10.94 27.61 52.60
CA MET A 1 -9.67 27.47 51.85
C MET A 1 -9.84 26.42 50.79
N SER A 2 -10.11 26.86 49.56
CA SER A 2 -10.38 25.99 48.42
C SER A 2 -9.07 25.68 47.72
N LYS A 3 -8.71 24.37 47.65
CA LYS A 3 -7.58 23.89 46.83
C LYS A 3 -7.98 23.86 45.37
N VAL A 4 -7.43 24.75 44.57
CA VAL A 4 -7.51 24.69 43.08
C VAL A 4 -6.54 23.64 42.61
N ILE A 5 -7.09 22.57 42.01
CA ILE A 5 -6.29 21.54 41.33
C ILE A 5 -5.97 22.10 39.94
N LYS A 6 -4.73 22.48 39.69
CA LYS A 6 -4.24 22.77 38.34
C LYS A 6 -4.00 21.45 37.66
N ILE A 7 -4.88 21.08 36.73
CA ILE A 7 -4.68 19.98 35.78
C ILE A 7 -3.72 20.49 34.71
N ASN A 8 -2.56 19.88 34.63
CA ASN A 8 -1.52 20.24 33.65
C ASN A 8 -1.95 19.86 32.21
N HIS A 9 -2.15 20.87 31.38
CA HIS A 9 -2.41 20.79 29.94
C HIS A 9 -1.15 20.41 29.09
N LYS A 10 -0.22 19.64 29.63
CA LYS A 10 1.00 19.26 28.90
C LYS A 10 0.89 18.01 28.02
N LEU A 11 -0.22 17.25 28.09
CA LEU A 11 -0.38 16.03 27.29
C LEU A 11 -0.86 16.29 25.85
N SER A 12 -1.61 17.40 25.60
CA SER A 12 -2.15 17.69 24.26
C SER A 12 -1.12 18.27 23.27
N GLU A 13 -0.13 19.00 23.75
CA GLU A 13 0.90 19.60 22.88
C GLU A 13 1.91 18.57 22.36
N ASN A 14 2.23 17.53 23.14
CA ASN A 14 3.14 16.47 22.71
C ASN A 14 2.50 15.53 21.69
N GLU A 15 1.21 15.21 21.81
CA GLU A 15 0.52 14.34 20.87
C GLU A 15 0.32 15.04 19.50
N GLY A 16 -0.05 16.31 19.49
CA GLY A 16 -0.18 17.10 18.26
C GLY A 16 1.15 17.30 17.53
N ASN A 17 2.24 17.50 18.28
CA ASN A 17 3.57 17.68 17.71
C ASN A 17 4.14 16.36 17.13
N GLN A 18 3.80 15.21 17.73
CA GLN A 18 4.20 13.89 17.24
C GLN A 18 3.46 13.50 15.95
N MET A 19 2.15 13.83 15.84
CA MET A 19 1.36 13.60 14.61
C MET A 19 1.86 14.43 13.43
N VAL A 20 2.15 15.70 13.65
CA VAL A 20 2.69 16.59 12.61
C VAL A 20 4.05 16.09 12.11
N ASN A 21 4.85 15.51 12.98
CA ASN A 21 6.17 14.96 12.62
C ASN A 21 6.05 13.71 11.73
N VAL A 22 5.20 12.76 12.09
CA VAL A 22 5.02 11.49 11.36
C VAL A 22 4.53 11.72 9.92
N LYS A 23 3.54 12.61 9.71
CA LYS A 23 3.05 13.00 8.39
C LYS A 23 4.14 13.71 7.58
N ALA A 24 4.82 14.67 8.21
CA ALA A 24 5.88 15.43 7.56
C ALA A 24 7.05 14.52 7.13
N GLU A 25 7.43 13.57 7.97
CA GLU A 25 8.47 12.57 7.66
C GLU A 25 8.09 11.69 6.46
N LEU A 26 6.84 11.19 6.42
CA LEU A 26 6.36 10.40 5.28
C LEU A 26 6.38 11.23 3.98
N LEU A 27 5.86 12.46 4.02
CA LEU A 27 5.88 13.37 2.87
C LEU A 27 7.29 13.68 2.40
N GLN A 28 8.21 13.88 3.33
CA GLN A 28 9.63 14.10 3.02
C GLN A 28 10.24 12.88 2.33
N LYS A 29 10.01 11.66 2.87
CA LYS A 29 10.49 10.41 2.26
C LYS A 29 9.93 10.20 0.86
N ILE A 30 8.64 10.51 0.65
CA ILE A 30 8.01 10.44 -0.67
C ILE A 30 8.67 11.45 -1.62
N SER A 31 8.80 12.71 -1.23
CA SER A 31 9.36 13.77 -2.07
C SER A 31 10.82 13.53 -2.43
N SER A 32 11.61 13.01 -1.49
CA SER A 32 13.04 12.67 -1.70
C SER A 32 13.24 11.30 -2.36
N LYS A 33 12.17 10.53 -2.59
CA LYS A 33 12.19 9.15 -3.12
C LYS A 33 12.98 8.16 -2.26
N THR A 34 13.06 8.43 -0.97
CA THR A 34 13.66 7.53 0.03
C THR A 34 12.63 6.61 0.67
N ALA A 35 11.33 6.88 0.48
CA ALA A 35 10.27 5.99 0.90
C ALA A 35 10.41 4.62 0.24
N LYS A 36 10.21 3.57 1.03
CA LYS A 36 10.10 2.20 0.54
C LYS A 36 8.63 1.87 0.27
N VAL A 37 8.36 1.27 -0.87
CA VAL A 37 7.00 0.95 -1.32
C VAL A 37 6.79 -0.56 -1.32
N GLY A 38 5.72 -1.02 -0.68
CA GLY A 38 5.25 -2.40 -0.71
C GLY A 38 4.10 -2.56 -1.71
N ILE A 39 4.10 -3.64 -2.49
CA ILE A 39 2.99 -4.00 -3.38
C ILE A 39 2.53 -5.41 -3.03
N VAL A 40 1.31 -5.54 -2.52
CA VAL A 40 0.70 -6.82 -2.17
C VAL A 40 -0.16 -7.32 -3.33
N GLY A 41 0.21 -8.49 -3.87
CA GLY A 41 -0.36 -9.06 -5.09
C GLY A 41 0.42 -8.69 -6.34
N LEU A 42 1.17 -9.64 -6.90
CA LEU A 42 2.00 -9.45 -8.10
C LEU A 42 1.28 -10.00 -9.35
N GLY A 43 0.00 -9.62 -9.49
CA GLY A 43 -0.80 -9.85 -10.68
C GLY A 43 -0.59 -8.77 -11.75
N TYR A 44 -1.52 -8.73 -12.72
CA TYR A 44 -1.46 -7.79 -13.86
C TYR A 44 -1.66 -6.31 -13.47
N VAL A 45 -2.11 -6.04 -12.25
CA VAL A 45 -2.16 -4.69 -11.66
C VAL A 45 -0.89 -4.42 -10.86
N GLY A 46 -0.60 -5.27 -9.88
CA GLY A 46 0.44 -4.99 -8.89
C GLY A 46 1.86 -5.09 -9.44
N LEU A 47 2.17 -6.06 -10.33
CA LEU A 47 3.52 -6.15 -10.87
C LEU A 47 3.90 -4.97 -11.76
N PRO A 48 3.06 -4.50 -12.71
CA PRO A 48 3.33 -3.26 -13.44
C PRO A 48 3.48 -2.04 -12.53
N LEU A 49 2.65 -1.93 -11.50
CA LEU A 49 2.74 -0.85 -10.52
C LEU A 49 4.06 -0.88 -9.75
N ALA A 50 4.51 -2.07 -9.30
CA ALA A 50 5.79 -2.25 -8.63
C ALA A 50 6.97 -1.83 -9.52
N VAL A 51 6.92 -2.20 -10.80
CA VAL A 51 7.93 -1.80 -11.79
C VAL A 51 7.95 -0.29 -12.00
N GLU A 52 6.79 0.37 -12.07
CA GLU A 52 6.74 1.83 -12.25
C GLU A 52 7.24 2.58 -11.02
N PHE A 53 6.98 2.12 -9.79
CA PHE A 53 7.58 2.69 -8.58
C PHE A 53 9.10 2.54 -8.58
N ALA A 54 9.61 1.35 -8.91
CA ALA A 54 11.06 1.12 -9.01
C ALA A 54 11.71 2.03 -10.05
N ARG A 55 11.11 2.15 -11.24
CA ARG A 55 11.56 3.08 -12.31
C ARG A 55 11.52 4.54 -11.88
N ALA A 56 10.57 4.92 -11.05
CA ALA A 56 10.49 6.26 -10.49
C ALA A 56 11.59 6.53 -9.45
N GLY A 57 12.36 5.51 -9.05
CA GLY A 57 13.50 5.61 -8.15
C GLY A 57 13.25 5.11 -6.72
N TYR A 58 12.04 4.65 -6.40
CA TYR A 58 11.73 4.09 -5.09
C TYR A 58 12.28 2.67 -4.93
N THR A 59 12.69 2.33 -3.71
CA THR A 59 12.93 0.93 -3.35
C THR A 59 11.58 0.24 -3.17
N THR A 60 11.33 -0.80 -3.96
CA THR A 60 10.02 -1.46 -4.03
C THR A 60 10.14 -2.92 -3.64
N ILE A 61 9.22 -3.39 -2.79
CA ILE A 61 9.11 -4.79 -2.36
C ILE A 61 7.76 -5.31 -2.80
N GLY A 62 7.75 -6.31 -3.67
CA GLY A 62 6.55 -7.03 -4.06
C GLY A 62 6.27 -8.19 -3.10
N PHE A 63 5.01 -8.35 -2.69
CA PHE A 63 4.55 -9.44 -1.84
C PHE A 63 3.54 -10.29 -2.59
N ASP A 64 3.75 -11.59 -2.66
CA ASP A 64 2.75 -12.52 -3.23
C ASP A 64 2.84 -13.87 -2.50
N VAL A 65 1.70 -14.47 -2.25
CA VAL A 65 1.60 -15.80 -1.61
C VAL A 65 2.11 -16.91 -2.53
N GLN A 66 2.10 -16.68 -3.85
CA GLN A 66 2.56 -17.65 -4.84
C GLN A 66 4.07 -17.57 -5.03
N LYS A 67 4.79 -18.51 -4.43
CA LYS A 67 6.25 -18.59 -4.54
C LYS A 67 6.75 -18.54 -5.99
N LYS A 68 6.04 -19.17 -6.94
CA LYS A 68 6.38 -19.15 -8.37
C LYS A 68 6.46 -17.73 -8.94
N LYS A 69 5.52 -16.84 -8.58
CA LYS A 69 5.54 -15.44 -9.02
C LYS A 69 6.74 -14.71 -8.40
N VAL A 70 6.95 -14.90 -7.09
CA VAL A 70 8.10 -14.32 -6.39
C VAL A 70 9.42 -14.73 -7.05
N ASP A 71 9.61 -16.01 -7.33
CA ASP A 71 10.80 -16.53 -7.98
C ASP A 71 10.96 -15.94 -9.39
N SER A 72 9.88 -15.86 -10.18
CA SER A 72 9.92 -15.26 -11.53
C SER A 72 10.30 -13.78 -11.48
N VAL A 73 9.73 -12.99 -10.56
CA VAL A 73 10.09 -11.58 -10.42
C VAL A 73 11.56 -11.42 -10.05
N ASN A 74 12.05 -12.16 -9.06
CA ASN A 74 13.45 -12.09 -8.63
C ASN A 74 14.44 -12.58 -9.69
N ALA A 75 14.00 -13.44 -10.60
CA ALA A 75 14.77 -13.84 -11.78
C ALA A 75 14.67 -12.85 -12.95
N GLY A 76 13.94 -11.75 -12.79
CA GLY A 76 13.69 -10.78 -13.87
C GLY A 76 12.82 -11.33 -15.00
N GLN A 77 12.08 -12.43 -14.74
CA GLN A 77 11.22 -13.10 -15.71
C GLN A 77 9.83 -12.48 -15.72
N ASN A 78 9.53 -11.76 -16.78
CA ASN A 78 8.22 -11.11 -16.97
C ASN A 78 7.15 -12.13 -17.40
N TYR A 79 6.00 -12.12 -16.72
CA TYR A 79 4.82 -12.91 -17.05
C TYR A 79 3.58 -12.04 -17.31
N ILE A 80 3.74 -10.70 -17.36
CA ILE A 80 2.67 -9.72 -17.60
C ILE A 80 2.95 -8.97 -18.91
N GLY A 81 2.04 -9.08 -19.87
CA GLY A 81 2.20 -8.49 -21.20
C GLY A 81 2.33 -6.95 -21.22
N ASP A 82 1.85 -6.26 -20.20
CA ASP A 82 1.87 -4.79 -20.12
C ASP A 82 3.23 -4.22 -19.69
N ILE A 83 4.15 -5.05 -19.19
CA ILE A 83 5.53 -4.66 -18.89
C ILE A 83 6.36 -4.82 -20.15
N VAL A 84 6.90 -3.70 -20.64
CA VAL A 84 7.61 -3.66 -21.92
C VAL A 84 9.09 -4.02 -21.77
N GLY A 85 9.57 -4.93 -22.61
CA GLY A 85 10.98 -5.28 -22.72
C GLY A 85 11.60 -5.80 -21.43
N ASP A 86 12.88 -5.49 -21.21
CA ASP A 86 13.66 -5.94 -20.05
C ASP A 86 13.50 -5.03 -18.81
N THR A 87 12.41 -4.25 -18.73
CA THR A 87 12.24 -3.29 -17.66
C THR A 87 12.24 -3.95 -16.28
N LEU A 88 11.46 -5.04 -16.12
CA LEU A 88 11.43 -5.80 -14.87
C LEU A 88 12.84 -6.27 -14.48
N LYS A 89 13.54 -6.90 -15.42
CA LYS A 89 14.89 -7.43 -15.20
C LYS A 89 15.84 -6.34 -14.73
N ARG A 90 15.84 -5.19 -15.40
CA ARG A 90 16.68 -4.04 -15.04
C ARG A 90 16.41 -3.56 -13.61
N GLU A 91 15.15 -3.39 -13.21
CA GLU A 91 14.81 -2.90 -11.86
C GLU A 91 15.19 -3.92 -10.76
N VAL A 92 15.17 -5.22 -11.06
CA VAL A 92 15.66 -6.27 -10.17
C VAL A 92 17.18 -6.24 -10.08
N GLU A 93 17.90 -6.18 -11.22
CA GLU A 93 19.36 -6.13 -11.27
C GLU A 93 19.94 -4.90 -10.59
N THR A 94 19.25 -3.76 -10.64
CA THR A 94 19.64 -2.53 -9.93
C THR A 94 19.31 -2.54 -8.44
N GLY A 95 18.65 -3.59 -7.94
CA GLY A 95 18.22 -3.72 -6.55
C GLY A 95 17.05 -2.80 -6.17
N LYS A 96 16.41 -2.15 -7.15
CA LYS A 96 15.24 -1.28 -6.91
C LYS A 96 13.94 -2.06 -6.72
N LEU A 97 13.87 -3.27 -7.25
CA LEU A 97 12.72 -4.17 -7.10
C LEU A 97 13.16 -5.55 -6.62
N ARG A 98 12.52 -6.05 -5.59
CA ARG A 98 12.59 -7.44 -5.16
C ARG A 98 11.20 -7.96 -4.83
N ALA A 99 11.01 -9.27 -4.80
CA ALA A 99 9.77 -9.88 -4.36
C ALA A 99 10.01 -10.87 -3.21
N THR A 100 8.99 -11.08 -2.38
CA THR A 100 9.04 -12.04 -1.28
C THR A 100 7.65 -12.62 -0.99
N ASN A 101 7.60 -13.81 -0.42
CA ASN A 101 6.40 -14.37 0.20
C ASN A 101 6.42 -14.26 1.74
N ASP A 102 7.45 -13.66 2.30
CA ASP A 102 7.53 -13.32 3.73
C ASP A 102 6.96 -11.92 3.96
N PHE A 103 5.74 -11.87 4.49
CA PHE A 103 5.03 -10.62 4.78
C PHE A 103 5.63 -9.83 5.94
N SER A 104 6.52 -10.42 6.74
CA SER A 104 7.19 -9.68 7.82
C SER A 104 8.01 -8.49 7.34
N PHE A 105 8.41 -8.48 6.05
CA PHE A 105 9.08 -7.33 5.43
C PHE A 105 8.17 -6.11 5.22
N ILE A 106 6.85 -6.21 5.45
CA ILE A 106 5.94 -5.06 5.45
C ILE A 106 6.37 -4.02 6.49
N LYS A 107 6.96 -4.44 7.61
CA LYS A 107 7.53 -3.53 8.62
C LYS A 107 8.63 -2.59 8.09
N GLU A 108 9.20 -2.87 6.92
CA GLU A 108 10.26 -2.07 6.31
C GLU A 108 9.74 -1.02 5.33
N VAL A 109 8.46 -1.06 4.92
CA VAL A 109 7.92 -0.16 3.92
C VAL A 109 7.17 1.01 4.54
N ASP A 110 7.29 2.17 3.92
CA ASP A 110 6.60 3.40 4.35
C ASP A 110 5.19 3.52 3.73
N ALA A 111 4.98 2.88 2.59
CA ALA A 111 3.68 2.80 1.94
C ALA A 111 3.43 1.40 1.38
N VAL A 112 2.21 0.88 1.49
CA VAL A 112 1.82 -0.41 0.94
C VAL A 112 0.54 -0.30 0.13
N ALA A 113 0.56 -0.79 -1.12
CA ALA A 113 -0.60 -0.87 -1.98
C ALA A 113 -1.09 -2.33 -2.07
N ILE A 114 -2.38 -2.55 -1.81
CA ILE A 114 -3.05 -3.84 -1.91
C ILE A 114 -3.68 -3.95 -3.30
N CYS A 115 -3.11 -4.82 -4.15
CA CYS A 115 -3.45 -5.01 -5.56
C CYS A 115 -3.91 -6.45 -5.84
N VAL A 116 -4.72 -7.01 -4.96
CA VAL A 116 -5.21 -8.38 -5.08
C VAL A 116 -6.46 -8.46 -5.95
N PRO A 117 -6.75 -9.61 -6.58
CA PRO A 117 -7.96 -9.76 -7.39
C PRO A 117 -9.23 -9.70 -6.55
N THR A 118 -10.33 -9.25 -7.18
CA THR A 118 -11.68 -9.26 -6.64
C THR A 118 -12.62 -9.91 -7.67
N PRO A 119 -12.50 -11.24 -7.87
CA PRO A 119 -13.36 -11.95 -8.82
C PRO A 119 -14.82 -11.88 -8.39
N LEU A 120 -15.74 -12.12 -9.32
CA LEU A 120 -17.14 -12.27 -8.97
C LEU A 120 -17.38 -13.66 -8.37
N ASP A 121 -18.16 -13.71 -7.30
CA ASP A 121 -18.66 -14.94 -6.73
C ASP A 121 -19.82 -15.57 -7.56
N ALA A 122 -20.38 -16.67 -7.08
CA ALA A 122 -21.51 -17.35 -7.72
C ALA A 122 -22.79 -16.48 -7.80
N HIS A 123 -22.88 -15.41 -7.00
CA HIS A 123 -24.00 -14.47 -6.95
C HIS A 123 -23.71 -13.16 -7.69
N GLN A 124 -22.64 -13.12 -8.51
CA GLN A 124 -22.21 -11.92 -9.26
C GLN A 124 -21.80 -10.76 -8.32
N GLN A 125 -21.42 -11.07 -7.07
CA GLN A 125 -20.89 -10.08 -6.13
C GLN A 125 -19.35 -10.15 -6.08
N PRO A 126 -18.65 -9.03 -5.86
CA PRO A 126 -17.20 -9.04 -5.68
C PRO A 126 -16.78 -9.92 -4.50
N ASP A 127 -15.96 -10.93 -4.75
CA ASP A 127 -15.34 -11.72 -3.69
C ASP A 127 -14.19 -10.91 -3.08
N ILE A 128 -14.42 -10.40 -1.88
CA ILE A 128 -13.45 -9.58 -1.13
C ILE A 128 -12.56 -10.40 -0.19
N SER A 129 -12.63 -11.74 -0.24
CA SER A 129 -11.83 -12.60 0.62
C SER A 129 -10.33 -12.35 0.49
N TYR A 130 -9.84 -12.10 -0.74
CA TYR A 130 -8.44 -11.75 -1.00
C TYR A 130 -8.08 -10.40 -0.39
N VAL A 131 -8.95 -9.40 -0.50
CA VAL A 131 -8.75 -8.08 0.11
C VAL A 131 -8.67 -8.22 1.63
N LYS A 132 -9.62 -8.96 2.23
CA LYS A 132 -9.65 -9.21 3.67
C LYS A 132 -8.38 -9.88 4.15
N SER A 133 -8.00 -11.03 3.56
CA SER A 133 -6.81 -11.79 3.99
C SER A 133 -5.51 -11.02 3.80
N SER A 134 -5.39 -10.25 2.71
CA SER A 134 -4.23 -9.39 2.49
C SER A 134 -4.17 -8.26 3.50
N THR A 135 -5.31 -7.66 3.85
CA THR A 135 -5.38 -6.62 4.88
C THR A 135 -5.02 -7.19 6.26
N GLU A 136 -5.45 -8.41 6.57
CA GLU A 136 -5.08 -9.11 7.81
C GLU A 136 -3.56 -9.33 7.87
N SER A 137 -2.94 -9.79 6.78
CA SER A 137 -1.49 -9.95 6.69
C SER A 137 -0.74 -8.62 6.84
N VAL A 138 -1.26 -7.53 6.27
CA VAL A 138 -0.68 -6.18 6.44
C VAL A 138 -0.82 -5.71 7.89
N SER A 139 -1.97 -5.97 8.54
CA SER A 139 -2.27 -5.49 9.89
C SER A 139 -1.31 -6.01 10.96
N GLU A 140 -0.69 -7.18 10.73
CA GLU A 140 0.31 -7.75 11.63
C GLU A 140 1.61 -6.92 11.70
N TYR A 141 1.87 -6.10 10.68
CA TYR A 141 3.13 -5.37 10.52
C TYR A 141 2.93 -3.87 10.28
N VAL A 142 1.69 -3.38 10.33
CA VAL A 142 1.42 -1.94 10.21
C VAL A 142 2.08 -1.19 11.37
N HIS A 143 2.68 -0.05 11.06
CA HIS A 143 3.42 0.76 12.03
C HIS A 143 3.10 2.25 11.87
N SER A 144 3.51 3.05 12.84
CA SER A 144 3.33 4.50 12.82
C SER A 144 3.97 5.12 11.58
N GLY A 145 3.23 5.98 10.90
CA GLY A 145 3.64 6.66 9.68
C GLY A 145 3.40 5.90 8.39
N MET A 146 2.94 4.64 8.44
CA MET A 146 2.66 3.88 7.23
C MET A 146 1.43 4.41 6.48
N LEU A 147 1.51 4.45 5.15
CA LEU A 147 0.36 4.66 4.26
C LEU A 147 -0.10 3.32 3.68
N VAL A 148 -1.35 2.94 3.89
CA VAL A 148 -1.98 1.77 3.28
C VAL A 148 -2.94 2.23 2.19
N ILE A 149 -2.86 1.65 0.99
CA ILE A 149 -3.69 2.01 -0.16
C ILE A 149 -4.38 0.75 -0.68
N LEU A 150 -5.70 0.78 -0.79
CA LEU A 150 -6.44 -0.26 -1.51
C LEU A 150 -6.53 0.14 -2.99
N GLU A 151 -5.91 -0.65 -3.87
CA GLU A 151 -5.95 -0.47 -5.33
C GLU A 151 -6.94 -1.43 -6.01
N SER A 152 -7.44 -2.43 -5.29
CA SER A 152 -8.42 -3.38 -5.83
C SER A 152 -9.79 -2.73 -6.03
N THR A 153 -10.49 -3.08 -7.10
CA THR A 153 -11.87 -2.64 -7.32
C THR A 153 -12.82 -3.33 -6.34
N THR A 154 -13.58 -2.54 -5.60
CA THR A 154 -14.53 -3.03 -4.57
C THR A 154 -15.80 -2.18 -4.57
N TYR A 155 -16.73 -2.51 -3.67
CA TYR A 155 -17.94 -1.73 -3.43
C TYR A 155 -17.66 -0.52 -2.50
N PRO A 156 -18.52 0.52 -2.54
CA PRO A 156 -18.41 1.65 -1.63
C PRO A 156 -18.45 1.24 -0.16
N GLY A 157 -17.60 1.87 0.66
CA GLY A 157 -17.50 1.58 2.09
C GLY A 157 -16.42 0.56 2.46
N THR A 158 -15.93 -0.28 1.53
CA THR A 158 -14.95 -1.35 1.84
C THR A 158 -13.76 -0.84 2.64
N THR A 159 -13.24 0.34 2.32
CA THR A 159 -12.05 0.89 3.00
C THR A 159 -12.34 1.23 4.46
N GLU A 160 -13.49 1.83 4.74
CA GLU A 160 -13.90 2.25 6.09
C GLU A 160 -14.48 1.09 6.92
N GLU A 161 -15.28 0.22 6.29
CA GLU A 161 -16.03 -0.83 6.98
C GLU A 161 -15.24 -2.13 7.13
N LEU A 162 -14.30 -2.41 6.22
CA LEU A 162 -13.50 -3.64 6.26
C LEU A 162 -12.03 -3.36 6.59
N LEU A 163 -11.30 -2.55 5.79
CA LEU A 163 -9.87 -2.39 5.96
C LEU A 163 -9.52 -1.69 7.27
N LYS A 164 -10.14 -0.54 7.52
CA LYS A 164 -9.86 0.26 8.72
C LYS A 164 -9.98 -0.55 10.02
N PRO A 165 -11.09 -1.26 10.31
CA PRO A 165 -11.21 -2.03 11.54
C PRO A 165 -10.19 -3.18 11.66
N ILE A 166 -9.77 -3.77 10.52
CA ILE A 166 -8.74 -4.83 10.52
C ILE A 166 -7.38 -4.23 10.88
N LEU A 167 -7.01 -3.12 10.25
CA LEU A 167 -5.71 -2.45 10.49
C LEU A 167 -5.62 -1.89 11.91
N GLU A 168 -6.72 -1.37 12.47
CA GLU A 168 -6.78 -0.83 13.83
C GLU A 168 -6.68 -1.93 14.93
N LYS A 169 -6.77 -3.23 14.58
CA LYS A 169 -6.45 -4.33 15.52
C LYS A 169 -5.00 -4.31 15.98
N SER A 170 -4.11 -3.65 15.25
CA SER A 170 -2.73 -3.37 15.67
C SER A 170 -2.61 -2.48 16.91
N GLY A 171 -3.71 -1.82 17.32
CA GLY A 171 -3.72 -0.80 18.38
C GLY A 171 -3.40 0.60 17.88
N LEU A 172 -3.12 0.77 16.59
CA LEU A 172 -2.88 2.06 15.95
C LEU A 172 -4.19 2.65 15.41
N ALA A 173 -4.34 3.97 15.43
CA ALA A 173 -5.52 4.68 14.96
C ALA A 173 -5.31 5.24 13.54
N CYS A 174 -6.24 4.95 12.64
CA CYS A 174 -6.25 5.48 11.27
C CYS A 174 -6.44 7.00 11.26
N GLY A 175 -5.63 7.71 10.46
CA GLY A 175 -5.62 9.17 10.37
C GLY A 175 -4.80 9.85 11.48
N LYS A 176 -4.33 9.08 12.48
CA LYS A 176 -3.46 9.56 13.55
C LYS A 176 -2.09 8.89 13.47
N ASP A 177 -2.08 7.57 13.57
CA ASP A 177 -0.84 6.79 13.66
C ASP A 177 -0.43 6.21 12.31
N PHE A 178 -1.39 5.88 11.46
CA PHE A 178 -1.19 5.45 10.07
C PHE A 178 -2.24 6.07 9.15
N TYR A 179 -2.02 6.01 7.84
CA TYR A 179 -2.89 6.60 6.83
C TYR A 179 -3.51 5.52 5.96
N LEU A 180 -4.75 5.74 5.53
CA LEU A 180 -5.50 4.80 4.70
C LEU A 180 -6.13 5.54 3.52
N ALA A 181 -5.94 5.00 2.32
CA ALA A 181 -6.49 5.56 1.09
C ALA A 181 -7.07 4.47 0.18
N PHE A 182 -7.93 4.89 -0.73
CA PHE A 182 -8.49 4.09 -1.80
C PHE A 182 -8.16 4.70 -3.16
N SER A 183 -7.73 3.87 -4.10
CA SER A 183 -7.50 4.25 -5.48
C SER A 183 -8.01 3.13 -6.37
N PRO A 184 -9.24 3.22 -6.93
CA PRO A 184 -9.79 2.15 -7.76
C PRO A 184 -8.94 1.92 -8.99
N GLU A 185 -8.73 0.63 -9.33
CA GLU A 185 -7.99 0.27 -10.54
C GLU A 185 -8.70 0.76 -11.80
N ARG A 186 -7.92 1.35 -12.70
CA ARG A 186 -8.38 1.94 -13.98
C ARG A 186 -7.61 1.44 -15.18
N VAL A 187 -6.66 0.53 -14.98
CA VAL A 187 -5.92 -0.07 -16.09
C VAL A 187 -6.82 -1.06 -16.83
N ASP A 188 -6.88 -0.87 -18.15
CA ASP A 188 -7.54 -1.77 -19.09
C ASP A 188 -6.45 -2.64 -19.75
N PRO A 189 -6.35 -3.94 -19.39
CA PRO A 189 -5.29 -4.81 -19.88
C PRO A 189 -5.28 -4.87 -21.41
N GLY A 190 -4.09 -4.68 -21.98
CA GLY A 190 -3.91 -4.65 -23.43
C GLY A 190 -4.25 -3.32 -24.12
N ASN A 191 -4.68 -2.30 -23.39
CA ASN A 191 -4.91 -0.97 -23.95
C ASN A 191 -3.60 -0.38 -24.48
N LYS A 192 -3.62 0.11 -25.74
CA LYS A 192 -2.43 0.63 -26.41
C LYS A 192 -2.08 2.07 -26.01
N GLN A 193 -3.07 2.85 -25.60
CA GLN A 193 -2.93 4.28 -25.29
C GLN A 193 -2.71 4.53 -23.81
N TYR A 194 -3.50 3.88 -22.96
CA TYR A 194 -3.43 4.06 -21.50
C TYR A 194 -2.75 2.86 -20.85
N LYS A 195 -1.68 3.13 -20.14
CA LYS A 195 -0.86 2.18 -19.39
C LYS A 195 -0.83 2.60 -17.91
N THR A 196 -0.34 1.76 -17.03
CA THR A 196 -0.20 2.05 -15.59
C THR A 196 0.40 3.44 -15.32
N LYS A 197 1.37 3.85 -16.14
CA LYS A 197 2.08 5.14 -16.01
C LYS A 197 1.23 6.38 -16.32
N ASN A 198 0.32 6.31 -17.28
CA ASN A 198 -0.39 7.49 -17.83
C ASN A 198 -1.90 7.43 -17.68
N THR A 199 -2.44 6.41 -17.04
CA THR A 199 -3.85 6.32 -16.70
C THR A 199 -4.15 7.28 -15.54
N PRO A 200 -5.09 8.23 -15.69
CA PRO A 200 -5.51 9.09 -14.59
C PRO A 200 -6.08 8.27 -13.44
N LYS A 201 -5.62 8.53 -12.22
CA LYS A 201 -6.10 7.86 -11.01
C LYS A 201 -6.90 8.81 -10.13
N VAL A 202 -7.96 8.28 -9.54
CA VAL A 202 -8.70 8.94 -8.46
C VAL A 202 -8.20 8.36 -7.15
N VAL A 203 -7.83 9.22 -6.22
CA VAL A 203 -7.35 8.80 -4.89
C VAL A 203 -8.19 9.50 -3.83
N GLY A 204 -8.74 8.74 -2.89
CA GLY A 204 -9.47 9.25 -1.74
C GLY A 204 -8.80 8.79 -0.45
N GLY A 205 -8.49 9.73 0.46
CA GLY A 205 -8.00 9.42 1.80
C GLY A 205 -9.13 9.27 2.80
N ILE A 206 -8.90 8.50 3.85
CA ILE A 206 -9.79 8.42 5.02
C ILE A 206 -9.36 9.48 6.02
N GLY A 207 -10.29 10.34 6.42
CA GLY A 207 -10.05 11.45 7.35
C GLY A 207 -9.99 12.81 6.66
N LYS A 208 -9.55 13.82 7.43
CA LYS A 208 -9.44 15.22 6.96
C LYS A 208 -8.02 15.62 6.57
N ASP A 209 -7.04 14.69 6.74
CA ASP A 209 -5.62 14.96 6.54
C ASP A 209 -5.10 14.31 5.25
#